data_65c049aecc2fcddae025dc9d8e0f61d3
#
_entry.id   65c049aecc2fcddae025dc9d8e0f61d3
#
_cell.length_a   1.000
_cell.length_b   1.000
_cell.length_c   1.000
_cell.angle_alpha   90.00
_cell.angle_beta   90.00
_cell.angle_gamma   90.00
#
_symmetry.space_group_name_H-M   'P 1'
#
loop_
_entity.id
_entity.type
_entity.pdbx_description
1 polymer ?
#
loop_
_entity_poly.entity_id
_entity_poly.type
_entity_poly.pdbx_seq_one_letter_code
_entity_poly.pdbx_strand_id
1 'polypeptide(L)'
;MAEELSITPKKEQTEIVEEWKDSWDDVSGPEADLVSFFLPKPQLRHPPPNRPTHFICIRVDSSAALQAFQRIKKKVLSRIPQSEPLWLDPATLHVTLSLLVLKGPEEVRAAAELMRTTIRNSHKPPISVSFTPKLRHFNGTVLHVTPQPLFDIQCLNSPLQEVFKEKGWLHHHSRRPTYHLTLAKARERMTEKMFEGIGTMKLAKDINFGKIEVDKLYLCGMSTDTDDGFYQVVCVVQLPNV
;
A
#
# COMPACT_ATOMS: atom_id res chain seq x y z
N MET A 1 -54.25 34.13 -5.22
CA MET A 1 -53.04 33.95 -6.04
C MET A 1 -51.97 33.41 -5.12
N ALA A 2 -51.75 32.11 -5.18
CA ALA A 2 -50.73 31.41 -4.39
C ALA A 2 -49.64 31.01 -5.38
N GLU A 3 -48.41 31.49 -5.16
CA GLU A 3 -47.23 31.07 -5.91
C GLU A 3 -46.68 29.77 -5.30
N GLU A 4 -46.72 28.72 -6.09
CA GLU A 4 -46.05 27.44 -5.81
C GLU A 4 -44.55 27.59 -6.02
N LEU A 5 -43.76 27.48 -4.95
CA LEU A 5 -42.32 27.34 -5.01
C LEU A 5 -41.98 25.88 -5.29
N SER A 6 -41.59 25.63 -6.52
CA SER A 6 -41.02 24.33 -6.96
C SER A 6 -39.65 24.10 -6.34
N ILE A 7 -39.56 23.12 -5.45
CA ILE A 7 -38.28 22.64 -4.89
C ILE A 7 -37.78 21.53 -5.79
N THR A 8 -36.76 21.83 -6.58
CA THR A 8 -35.98 20.79 -7.31
C THR A 8 -35.07 20.02 -6.34
N PRO A 9 -35.05 18.70 -6.39
CA PRO A 9 -34.15 17.93 -5.53
C PRO A 9 -32.69 18.07 -5.99
N LYS A 10 -31.82 18.42 -5.06
CA LYS A 10 -30.37 18.36 -5.23
C LYS A 10 -29.96 16.91 -5.55
N LYS A 11 -29.36 16.73 -6.71
CA LYS A 11 -28.61 15.49 -7.04
C LYS A 11 -27.50 15.30 -6.01
N GLU A 12 -27.63 14.27 -5.20
CA GLU A 12 -26.50 13.70 -4.45
C GLU A 12 -25.45 13.28 -5.46
N GLN A 13 -24.28 13.91 -5.37
CA GLN A 13 -23.08 13.44 -6.02
C GLN A 13 -22.66 12.16 -5.31
N THR A 14 -23.02 11.02 -5.91
CA THR A 14 -22.45 9.74 -5.58
C THR A 14 -20.97 9.84 -5.93
N GLU A 15 -20.11 9.95 -4.91
CA GLU A 15 -18.67 9.73 -5.06
C GLU A 15 -18.47 8.31 -5.61
N ILE A 16 -18.09 8.25 -6.88
CA ILE A 16 -17.63 7.01 -7.51
C ILE A 16 -16.29 6.68 -6.84
N VAL A 17 -16.35 5.84 -5.82
CA VAL A 17 -15.17 5.18 -5.27
C VAL A 17 -14.72 4.20 -6.34
N GLU A 18 -13.74 4.58 -7.16
CA GLU A 18 -13.13 3.69 -8.14
C GLU A 18 -12.60 2.44 -7.41
N GLU A 19 -13.14 1.32 -7.78
CA GLU A 19 -12.92 0.00 -7.22
C GLU A 19 -11.43 -0.38 -7.43
N TRP A 20 -10.70 -0.55 -6.32
CA TRP A 20 -9.35 -1.08 -6.32
C TRP A 20 -9.38 -2.56 -6.75
N LYS A 21 -9.45 -2.82 -8.04
CA LYS A 21 -9.15 -4.13 -8.61
C LYS A 21 -7.64 -4.24 -8.77
N ASP A 22 -6.97 -4.63 -7.70
CA ASP A 22 -5.57 -5.04 -7.76
C ASP A 22 -5.49 -6.41 -8.46
N SER A 23 -5.35 -6.38 -9.77
CA SER A 23 -5.06 -7.57 -10.58
C SER A 23 -3.59 -7.99 -10.40
N TRP A 24 -3.27 -8.60 -9.25
CA TRP A 24 -1.92 -9.06 -8.95
C TRP A 24 -1.64 -10.50 -9.40
N ASP A 25 -2.66 -11.29 -9.81
CA ASP A 25 -2.58 -12.75 -9.90
C ASP A 25 -2.96 -13.34 -11.28
N ASP A 26 -2.69 -12.66 -12.38
CA ASP A 26 -2.92 -13.29 -13.68
C ASP A 26 -1.60 -13.82 -14.30
N VAL A 27 -1.02 -14.84 -13.67
CA VAL A 27 -0.10 -15.77 -14.35
C VAL A 27 -0.25 -17.16 -13.73
N SER A 28 -1.27 -17.91 -14.14
CA SER A 28 -1.20 -19.38 -14.14
C SER A 28 -2.16 -19.94 -15.16
N GLY A 29 -1.66 -20.18 -16.38
CA GLY A 29 -2.30 -21.07 -17.36
C GLY A 29 -1.92 -22.52 -17.06
N PRO A 30 -2.77 -23.48 -17.40
CA PRO A 30 -2.57 -24.90 -17.14
C PRO A 30 -1.67 -25.57 -18.19
N GLU A 31 -1.05 -26.64 -17.72
CA GLU A 31 -0.54 -27.83 -18.45
C GLU A 31 0.67 -27.64 -19.34
N ALA A 32 1.76 -28.22 -18.82
CA ALA A 32 2.94 -28.61 -19.56
C ALA A 32 2.63 -29.87 -20.37
N ASP A 33 2.75 -29.80 -21.69
CA ASP A 33 3.03 -30.96 -22.50
C ASP A 33 4.44 -30.90 -23.09
N LEU A 34 5.08 -32.01 -22.94
CA LEU A 34 6.45 -32.33 -23.28
C LEU A 34 6.71 -32.17 -24.79
N VAL A 35 7.27 -31.05 -25.22
CA VAL A 35 8.22 -31.04 -26.37
C VAL A 35 9.20 -29.85 -26.12
N SER A 36 10.21 -30.10 -25.35
CA SER A 36 11.37 -29.22 -25.26
C SER A 36 12.49 -29.81 -26.11
N PHE A 37 12.90 -29.08 -27.08
CA PHE A 37 14.30 -28.89 -27.51
C PHE A 37 14.27 -27.86 -28.65
N PHE A 38 14.79 -26.68 -28.42
CA PHE A 38 14.83 -25.48 -29.28
C PHE A 38 13.75 -24.44 -29.00
N LEU A 39 13.66 -23.97 -27.76
CA LEU A 39 13.02 -22.67 -27.51
C LEU A 39 14.09 -21.63 -27.18
N PRO A 40 14.02 -20.43 -27.79
CA PRO A 40 14.84 -19.32 -27.39
C PRO A 40 14.57 -19.02 -25.90
N LYS A 41 15.65 -18.62 -25.16
CA LYS A 41 15.55 -18.21 -23.75
C LYS A 41 14.31 -17.35 -23.53
N PRO A 42 13.52 -17.60 -22.45
CA PRO A 42 12.33 -16.80 -22.21
C PRO A 42 12.75 -15.34 -22.19
N GLN A 43 12.27 -14.58 -23.18
CA GLN A 43 12.31 -13.13 -23.09
C GLN A 43 11.58 -12.78 -21.81
N LEU A 44 12.28 -12.10 -20.89
CA LEU A 44 11.68 -11.48 -19.72
C LEU A 44 10.44 -10.71 -20.21
N ARG A 45 9.26 -11.31 -20.04
CA ARG A 45 8.00 -10.65 -20.38
C ARG A 45 7.93 -9.42 -19.48
N HIS A 46 8.10 -8.26 -20.07
CA HIS A 46 7.87 -7.02 -19.33
C HIS A 46 6.48 -7.11 -18.72
N PRO A 47 6.34 -6.78 -17.42
CA PRO A 47 5.03 -6.73 -16.79
C PRO A 47 4.11 -5.84 -17.63
N PRO A 48 2.79 -6.11 -17.65
CA PRO A 48 1.84 -5.30 -18.42
C PRO A 48 2.07 -3.83 -18.08
N PRO A 49 1.93 -2.90 -19.04
CA PRO A 49 2.37 -1.51 -18.93
C PRO A 49 1.76 -0.72 -17.77
N ASN A 50 0.78 -1.27 -17.07
CA ASN A 50 0.07 -0.64 -15.96
C ASN A 50 0.29 -1.32 -14.59
N ARG A 51 1.17 -2.32 -14.49
CA ARG A 51 1.44 -3.00 -13.21
C ARG A 51 2.58 -2.31 -12.48
N PRO A 52 2.42 -1.91 -11.20
CA PRO A 52 3.52 -1.36 -10.44
C PRO A 52 4.62 -2.40 -10.25
N THR A 53 5.87 -1.95 -10.39
CA THR A 53 7.06 -2.79 -10.25
C THR A 53 7.84 -2.48 -8.97
N HIS A 54 7.67 -1.25 -8.46
CA HIS A 54 8.34 -0.74 -7.27
C HIS A 54 7.39 0.15 -6.48
N PHE A 55 7.75 0.42 -5.23
CA PHE A 55 7.00 1.35 -4.40
C PHE A 55 7.92 2.06 -3.40
N ILE A 56 7.47 3.25 -2.97
CA ILE A 56 8.09 3.99 -1.87
C ILE A 56 7.23 3.81 -0.64
N CYS A 57 7.83 3.51 0.51
CA CYS A 57 7.09 3.24 1.72
C CYS A 57 7.78 3.72 3.01
N ILE A 58 6.98 3.75 4.06
CA ILE A 58 7.40 3.78 5.47
C ILE A 58 7.32 2.34 5.99
N ARG A 59 8.42 1.76 6.42
CA ARG A 59 8.44 0.44 7.08
C ARG A 59 7.88 0.55 8.50
N VAL A 60 7.08 -0.43 8.92
CA VAL A 60 6.42 -0.47 10.23
C VAL A 60 6.90 -1.72 10.97
N ASP A 61 7.98 -1.59 11.72
CA ASP A 61 8.70 -2.70 12.38
C ASP A 61 8.91 -2.48 13.89
N SER A 62 8.29 -1.45 14.48
CA SER A 62 8.39 -1.22 15.92
C SER A 62 7.72 -2.34 16.72
N SER A 63 8.30 -2.70 17.87
CA SER A 63 7.76 -3.77 18.72
C SER A 63 6.30 -3.51 19.15
N ALA A 64 5.93 -2.26 19.40
CA ALA A 64 4.56 -1.86 19.72
C ALA A 64 3.60 -2.13 18.55
N ALA A 65 4.01 -1.80 17.31
CA ALA A 65 3.21 -2.05 16.12
C ALA A 65 3.02 -3.55 15.86
N LEU A 66 4.08 -4.34 15.99
CA LEU A 66 4.03 -5.80 15.84
C LEU A 66 3.12 -6.44 16.90
N GLN A 67 3.19 -6.00 18.15
CA GLN A 67 2.29 -6.47 19.22
C GLN A 67 0.83 -6.10 18.94
N ALA A 68 0.57 -4.86 18.51
CA ALA A 68 -0.77 -4.42 18.13
C ALA A 68 -1.33 -5.25 16.98
N PHE A 69 -0.52 -5.51 15.94
CA PHE A 69 -0.88 -6.39 14.83
C PHE A 69 -1.30 -7.79 15.32
N GLN A 70 -0.49 -8.44 16.17
CA GLN A 70 -0.79 -9.78 16.69
C GLN A 70 -2.08 -9.80 17.54
N ARG A 71 -2.32 -8.79 18.37
CA ARG A 71 -3.54 -8.67 19.15
C ARG A 71 -4.78 -8.48 18.26
N ILE A 72 -4.67 -7.67 17.20
CA ILE A 72 -5.74 -7.48 16.22
C ILE A 72 -5.99 -8.80 15.48
N LYS A 73 -4.94 -9.47 14.98
CA LYS A 73 -5.05 -10.78 14.33
C LYS A 73 -5.81 -11.76 15.19
N LYS A 74 -5.39 -11.96 16.44
CA LYS A 74 -6.05 -12.86 17.40
C LYS A 74 -7.53 -12.51 17.58
N LYS A 75 -7.85 -11.23 17.71
CA LYS A 75 -9.23 -10.76 17.92
C LYS A 75 -10.10 -10.93 16.67
N VAL A 76 -9.58 -10.71 15.49
CA VAL A 76 -10.31 -10.92 14.24
C VAL A 76 -10.52 -12.40 13.99
N LEU A 77 -9.49 -13.23 14.18
CA LEU A 77 -9.59 -14.69 14.03
C LEU A 77 -10.61 -15.33 14.97
N SER A 78 -10.83 -14.79 16.16
CA SER A 78 -11.89 -15.28 17.05
C SER A 78 -13.30 -15.07 16.49
N ARG A 79 -13.49 -14.20 15.51
CA ARG A 79 -14.80 -13.95 14.85
C ARG A 79 -14.84 -14.44 13.41
N ILE A 80 -13.70 -14.41 12.72
CA ILE A 80 -13.54 -14.77 11.30
C ILE A 80 -12.34 -15.72 11.18
N PRO A 81 -12.43 -16.97 11.68
CA PRO A 81 -11.31 -17.93 11.65
C PRO A 81 -10.79 -18.20 10.24
N GLN A 82 -11.68 -18.21 9.25
CA GLN A 82 -11.35 -18.43 7.84
C GLN A 82 -10.45 -17.33 7.24
N SER A 83 -10.27 -16.21 7.93
CA SER A 83 -9.33 -15.16 7.49
C SER A 83 -7.85 -15.47 7.78
N GLU A 84 -7.53 -16.60 8.44
CA GLU A 84 -6.14 -16.97 8.81
C GLU A 84 -5.15 -16.85 7.65
N PRO A 85 -5.41 -17.41 6.45
CA PRO A 85 -4.45 -17.37 5.35
C PRO A 85 -4.30 -16.00 4.67
N LEU A 86 -5.10 -15.01 5.08
CA LEU A 86 -5.14 -13.68 4.47
C LEU A 86 -4.25 -12.66 5.19
N TRP A 87 -3.75 -13.01 6.38
CA TRP A 87 -2.91 -12.11 7.17
C TRP A 87 -1.52 -11.98 6.57
N LEU A 88 -1.05 -10.72 6.52
CA LEU A 88 0.30 -10.44 6.04
C LEU A 88 1.35 -10.98 7.02
N ASP A 89 2.54 -11.27 6.49
CA ASP A 89 3.70 -11.48 7.33
C ASP A 89 4.03 -10.18 8.08
N PRO A 90 4.18 -10.20 9.42
CA PRO A 90 4.55 -9.02 10.18
C PRO A 90 5.82 -8.31 9.67
N ALA A 91 6.77 -9.04 9.09
CA ALA A 91 7.97 -8.47 8.49
C ALA A 91 7.68 -7.54 7.30
N THR A 92 6.54 -7.73 6.61
CA THR A 92 6.15 -6.95 5.43
C THR A 92 5.32 -5.71 5.74
N LEU A 93 5.05 -5.41 7.02
CA LEU A 93 4.20 -4.29 7.40
C LEU A 93 4.79 -2.94 6.96
N HIS A 94 4.01 -2.17 6.21
CA HIS A 94 4.42 -0.87 5.69
C HIS A 94 3.24 0.05 5.36
N VAL A 95 3.51 1.33 5.21
CA VAL A 95 2.59 2.31 4.61
C VAL A 95 3.14 2.69 3.25
N THR A 96 2.44 2.34 2.18
CA THR A 96 2.80 2.76 0.82
C THR A 96 2.58 4.25 0.65
N LEU A 97 3.59 4.95 0.16
CA LEU A 97 3.51 6.37 -0.21
C LEU A 97 3.21 6.52 -1.71
N SER A 98 4.00 5.86 -2.55
CA SER A 98 3.87 5.92 -4.00
C SER A 98 4.21 4.59 -4.66
N LEU A 99 3.39 4.17 -5.61
CA LEU A 99 3.63 3.04 -6.50
C LEU A 99 4.30 3.54 -7.77
N LEU A 100 5.28 2.81 -8.26
CA LEU A 100 6.09 3.18 -9.43
C LEU A 100 6.09 2.06 -10.48
N VAL A 101 6.17 2.47 -11.75
CA VAL A 101 6.39 1.57 -12.89
C VAL A 101 7.76 1.90 -13.47
N LEU A 102 8.76 1.08 -13.14
CA LEU A 102 10.15 1.24 -13.59
C LEU A 102 10.53 0.09 -14.53
N LYS A 103 11.08 0.44 -15.69
CA LYS A 103 11.42 -0.49 -16.76
C LYS A 103 12.92 -0.79 -16.76
N GLY A 104 13.30 -1.81 -16.02
CA GLY A 104 14.68 -2.28 -15.99
C GLY A 104 15.61 -1.52 -15.04
N PRO A 105 16.89 -1.95 -14.94
CA PRO A 105 17.81 -1.51 -13.90
C PRO A 105 18.22 -0.05 -14.01
N GLU A 106 18.22 0.53 -15.21
CA GLU A 106 18.58 1.93 -15.42
C GLU A 106 17.56 2.89 -14.82
N GLU A 107 16.24 2.62 -15.06
CA GLU A 107 15.19 3.43 -14.45
C GLU A 107 15.14 3.24 -12.93
N VAL A 108 15.42 2.04 -12.42
CA VAL A 108 15.50 1.77 -10.98
C VAL A 108 16.62 2.58 -10.33
N ARG A 109 17.81 2.61 -10.95
CA ARG A 109 18.95 3.40 -10.47
C ARG A 109 18.63 4.89 -10.51
N ALA A 110 18.09 5.39 -11.62
CA ALA A 110 17.70 6.78 -11.77
C ALA A 110 16.59 7.19 -10.79
N ALA A 111 15.63 6.31 -10.51
CA ALA A 111 14.59 6.53 -9.50
C ALA A 111 15.17 6.64 -8.08
N ALA A 112 16.14 5.81 -7.74
CA ALA A 112 16.83 5.89 -6.44
C ALA A 112 17.58 7.23 -6.27
N GLU A 113 18.30 7.71 -7.30
CA GLU A 113 18.97 8.99 -7.26
C GLU A 113 17.98 10.18 -7.22
N LEU A 114 16.90 10.09 -7.99
CA LEU A 114 15.84 11.09 -7.95
C LEU A 114 15.19 11.19 -6.56
N MET A 115 14.90 10.05 -5.93
CA MET A 115 14.38 10.00 -4.57
C MET A 115 15.35 10.65 -3.56
N ARG A 116 16.65 10.31 -3.61
CA ARG A 116 17.66 10.91 -2.72
C ARG A 116 17.75 12.42 -2.87
N THR A 117 17.82 12.90 -4.11
CA THR A 117 17.92 14.33 -4.41
C THR A 117 16.66 15.08 -3.98
N THR A 118 15.49 14.54 -4.27
CA THR A 118 14.19 15.14 -3.91
C THR A 118 14.04 15.27 -2.40
N ILE A 119 14.35 14.21 -1.63
CA ILE A 119 14.25 14.24 -0.17
C ILE A 119 15.24 15.23 0.42
N ARG A 120 16.50 15.25 -0.05
CA ARG A 120 17.51 16.20 0.41
C ARG A 120 17.06 17.65 0.19
N ASN A 121 16.54 17.95 -1.00
CA ASN A 121 16.11 19.30 -1.39
C ASN A 121 14.78 19.71 -0.76
N SER A 122 13.97 18.76 -0.30
CA SER A 122 12.69 19.06 0.35
C SER A 122 12.83 19.67 1.74
N HIS A 123 13.99 19.46 2.39
CA HIS A 123 14.26 19.87 3.78
C HIS A 123 13.16 19.47 4.77
N LYS A 124 12.45 18.35 4.49
CA LYS A 124 11.40 17.87 5.38
C LYS A 124 12.03 17.07 6.51
N PRO A 125 11.77 17.47 7.78
CA PRO A 125 12.29 16.73 8.94
C PRO A 125 11.60 15.38 9.11
N PRO A 126 12.14 14.50 9.97
CA PRO A 126 11.43 13.32 10.45
C PRO A 126 10.04 13.65 10.96
N ILE A 127 9.09 12.74 10.75
CA ILE A 127 7.71 12.90 11.21
C ILE A 127 7.34 11.76 12.16
N SER A 128 6.43 12.04 13.10
CA SER A 128 5.91 11.03 14.01
C SER A 128 4.55 10.54 13.53
N VAL A 129 4.42 9.23 13.27
CA VAL A 129 3.20 8.60 12.76
C VAL A 129 2.61 7.67 13.82
N SER A 130 1.31 7.75 14.04
CA SER A 130 0.53 6.82 14.83
C SER A 130 -0.59 6.22 13.98
N PHE A 131 -1.30 5.21 14.50
CA PHE A 131 -2.42 4.61 13.79
C PHE A 131 -3.72 4.70 14.59
N THR A 132 -4.83 5.00 13.91
CA THR A 132 -6.14 4.98 14.55
C THR A 132 -6.51 3.55 14.94
N PRO A 133 -6.98 3.31 16.17
CA PRO A 133 -7.40 1.99 16.63
C PRO A 133 -8.79 1.63 16.06
N LYS A 134 -9.01 1.87 14.77
CA LYS A 134 -10.25 1.58 14.06
C LYS A 134 -9.93 0.76 12.82
N LEU A 135 -10.46 -0.45 12.77
CA LEU A 135 -10.36 -1.29 11.59
C LEU A 135 -11.23 -0.74 10.46
N ARG A 136 -10.67 -0.72 9.26
CA ARG A 136 -11.34 -0.36 8.01
C ARG A 136 -11.05 -1.44 6.97
N HIS A 137 -11.81 -1.42 5.89
CA HIS A 137 -11.57 -2.30 4.76
C HIS A 137 -11.79 -1.58 3.44
N PHE A 138 -11.10 -2.02 2.39
CA PHE A 138 -11.46 -1.71 1.01
C PHE A 138 -12.31 -2.86 0.47
N ASN A 139 -13.52 -2.57 0.07
CA ASN A 139 -14.48 -3.52 -0.55
C ASN A 139 -14.64 -4.87 0.18
N GLY A 140 -14.39 -4.92 1.49
CA GLY A 140 -14.43 -6.16 2.27
C GLY A 140 -13.25 -7.10 2.04
N THR A 141 -12.26 -6.76 1.20
CA THR A 141 -11.14 -7.64 0.80
C THR A 141 -9.81 -7.28 1.44
N VAL A 142 -9.55 -6.00 1.73
CA VAL A 142 -8.31 -5.53 2.35
C VAL A 142 -8.60 -4.94 3.72
N LEU A 143 -8.11 -5.57 4.77
CA LEU A 143 -8.21 -5.07 6.14
C LEU A 143 -7.04 -4.16 6.46
N HIS A 144 -7.32 -2.96 6.98
CA HIS A 144 -6.29 -1.98 7.25
C HIS A 144 -6.62 -1.05 8.43
N VAL A 145 -5.61 -0.32 8.88
CA VAL A 145 -5.73 0.84 9.78
C VAL A 145 -5.16 2.09 9.12
N THR A 146 -5.64 3.25 9.54
CA THR A 146 -5.25 4.54 8.93
C THR A 146 -4.13 5.19 9.74
N PRO A 147 -3.02 5.61 9.12
CA PRO A 147 -1.96 6.38 9.78
C PRO A 147 -2.40 7.83 10.04
N GLN A 148 -1.80 8.45 11.04
CA GLN A 148 -2.01 9.86 11.39
C GLN A 148 -0.70 10.51 11.85
N PRO A 149 -0.49 11.80 11.57
CA PRO A 149 -1.36 12.70 10.80
C PRO A 149 -1.20 12.51 9.30
N LEU A 150 -2.31 12.45 8.56
CA LEU A 150 -2.28 12.27 7.09
C LEU A 150 -1.63 13.45 6.39
N PHE A 151 -1.76 14.66 6.92
CA PHE A 151 -1.19 15.86 6.34
C PHE A 151 0.34 15.78 6.27
N ASP A 152 1.01 15.37 7.33
CA ASP A 152 2.48 15.27 7.35
C ASP A 152 2.98 14.20 6.39
N ILE A 153 2.28 13.06 6.32
CA ILE A 153 2.58 12.01 5.36
C ILE A 153 2.41 12.52 3.92
N GLN A 154 1.35 13.28 3.65
CA GLN A 154 1.13 13.88 2.33
C GLN A 154 2.21 14.93 2.01
N CYS A 155 2.57 15.78 2.97
CA CYS A 155 3.64 16.76 2.80
C CYS A 155 5.00 16.11 2.49
N LEU A 156 5.26 14.94 3.09
CA LEU A 156 6.46 14.16 2.83
C LEU A 156 6.44 13.53 1.43
N ASN A 157 5.27 13.04 1.00
CA ASN A 157 5.12 12.34 -0.29
C ASN A 157 4.95 13.27 -1.50
N SER A 158 4.36 14.47 -1.34
CA SER A 158 4.05 15.36 -2.46
C SER A 158 5.23 15.67 -3.38
N PRO A 159 6.42 16.03 -2.87
CA PRO A 159 7.57 16.28 -3.76
C PRO A 159 7.97 15.05 -4.57
N LEU A 160 7.87 13.87 -3.96
CA LEU A 160 8.18 12.60 -4.65
C LEU A 160 7.16 12.32 -5.75
N GLN A 161 5.85 12.52 -5.46
CA GLN A 161 4.80 12.34 -6.46
C GLN A 161 5.01 13.24 -7.69
N GLU A 162 5.37 14.50 -7.48
CA GLU A 162 5.61 15.46 -8.56
C GLU A 162 6.74 15.00 -9.48
N VAL A 163 7.92 14.72 -8.93
CA VAL A 163 9.08 14.33 -9.73
C VAL A 163 8.90 12.97 -10.43
N PHE A 164 8.26 12.00 -9.78
CA PHE A 164 7.99 10.71 -10.42
C PHE A 164 6.88 10.80 -11.47
N LYS A 165 5.90 11.70 -11.29
CA LYS A 165 4.87 12.00 -12.28
C LYS A 165 5.49 12.66 -13.53
N GLU A 166 6.39 13.61 -13.37
CA GLU A 166 7.12 14.27 -14.47
C GLU A 166 7.95 13.27 -15.29
N LYS A 167 8.55 12.27 -14.64
CA LYS A 167 9.26 11.17 -15.30
C LYS A 167 8.35 10.14 -15.96
N GLY A 168 7.04 10.20 -15.73
CA GLY A 168 6.10 9.19 -16.20
C GLY A 168 6.20 7.86 -15.48
N TRP A 169 6.85 7.80 -14.31
CA TRP A 169 7.06 6.60 -13.52
C TRP A 169 6.02 6.40 -12.42
N LEU A 170 5.26 7.44 -12.06
CA LEU A 170 4.24 7.36 -11.04
C LEU A 170 3.03 6.55 -11.54
N HIS A 171 2.71 5.46 -10.85
CA HIS A 171 1.52 4.67 -11.14
C HIS A 171 0.24 5.49 -10.90
N HIS A 172 -0.80 5.26 -11.71
CA HIS A 172 -2.03 6.08 -11.68
C HIS A 172 -2.75 6.07 -10.32
N HIS A 173 -2.75 4.93 -9.59
CA HIS A 173 -3.31 4.88 -8.24
C HIS A 173 -2.60 5.77 -7.23
N SER A 174 -1.33 6.11 -7.46
CA SER A 174 -0.57 6.99 -6.58
C SER A 174 -0.77 8.49 -6.86
N ARG A 175 -1.62 8.85 -7.82
CA ARG A 175 -1.97 10.25 -8.06
C ARG A 175 -2.83 10.83 -6.94
N ARG A 176 -3.64 9.99 -6.29
CA ARG A 176 -4.46 10.33 -5.11
C ARG A 176 -4.34 9.20 -4.09
N PRO A 177 -3.23 9.10 -3.35
CA PRO A 177 -2.98 7.97 -2.48
C PRO A 177 -3.92 7.95 -1.28
N THR A 178 -4.38 6.77 -0.93
CA THR A 178 -5.04 6.50 0.35
C THR A 178 -4.04 5.80 1.26
N TYR A 179 -3.42 6.56 2.17
CA TYR A 179 -2.42 6.00 3.07
C TYR A 179 -3.06 5.06 4.08
N HIS A 180 -2.53 3.84 4.17
CA HIS A 180 -3.02 2.80 5.06
C HIS A 180 -1.92 1.81 5.41
N LEU A 181 -2.05 1.17 6.56
CA LEU A 181 -1.27 -0.01 6.94
C LEU A 181 -2.15 -1.23 6.72
N THR A 182 -1.84 -2.02 5.71
CA THR A 182 -2.54 -3.28 5.44
C THR A 182 -2.19 -4.32 6.50
N LEU A 183 -3.20 -5.00 7.03
CA LEU A 183 -3.05 -6.07 8.03
C LEU A 183 -3.34 -7.44 7.42
N ALA A 184 -4.36 -7.52 6.56
CA ALA A 184 -4.74 -8.73 5.86
C ALA A 184 -5.30 -8.39 4.49
N LYS A 185 -5.09 -9.25 3.50
CA LYS A 185 -5.56 -9.06 2.13
C LYS A 185 -6.09 -10.38 1.56
N ALA A 186 -7.33 -10.37 1.06
CA ALA A 186 -7.88 -11.49 0.31
C ALA A 186 -7.18 -11.60 -1.05
N ARG A 187 -6.87 -12.82 -1.48
CA ARG A 187 -6.34 -13.08 -2.82
C ARG A 187 -7.46 -12.93 -3.85
N GLU A 188 -7.13 -12.52 -5.06
CA GLU A 188 -8.09 -12.18 -6.14
C GLU A 188 -9.13 -13.27 -6.48
N ARG A 189 -8.81 -14.53 -6.21
CA ARG A 189 -9.74 -15.64 -6.44
C ARG A 189 -10.82 -15.80 -5.36
N MET A 190 -10.71 -15.06 -4.25
CA MET A 190 -11.70 -15.08 -3.18
C MET A 190 -12.71 -13.94 -3.44
N THR A 191 -13.85 -14.28 -4.00
CA THR A 191 -14.98 -13.35 -4.22
C THR A 191 -15.67 -12.93 -2.94
N GLU A 192 -15.35 -13.59 -1.81
CA GLU A 192 -15.95 -13.30 -0.52
C GLU A 192 -15.38 -12.01 0.08
N LYS A 193 -16.27 -11.10 0.41
CA LYS A 193 -15.98 -9.86 1.13
C LYS A 193 -15.73 -10.17 2.62
N MET A 194 -14.66 -10.90 2.91
CA MET A 194 -14.32 -11.49 4.21
C MET A 194 -14.36 -10.49 5.37
N PHE A 195 -14.01 -9.23 5.10
CA PHE A 195 -13.94 -8.18 6.12
C PHE A 195 -15.13 -7.22 6.10
N GLU A 196 -16.20 -7.52 5.34
CA GLU A 196 -17.43 -6.73 5.37
C GLU A 196 -18.01 -6.74 6.78
N GLY A 197 -18.37 -5.57 7.31
CA GLY A 197 -18.85 -5.45 8.70
C GLY A 197 -17.76 -5.38 9.79
N ILE A 198 -16.48 -5.55 9.46
CA ILE A 198 -15.38 -5.49 10.45
C ILE A 198 -15.32 -4.11 11.16
N GLY A 199 -15.77 -3.04 10.51
CA GLY A 199 -15.79 -1.67 11.06
C GLY A 199 -16.64 -1.51 12.33
N THR A 200 -17.54 -2.46 12.62
CA THR A 200 -18.34 -2.51 13.85
C THR A 200 -17.58 -3.14 15.02
N MET A 201 -16.45 -3.79 14.75
CA MET A 201 -15.63 -4.42 15.78
C MET A 201 -14.93 -3.36 16.62
N LYS A 202 -15.31 -3.27 17.89
CA LYS A 202 -14.59 -2.44 18.85
C LYS A 202 -13.26 -3.10 19.20
N LEU A 203 -12.16 -2.45 18.91
CA LEU A 203 -10.84 -2.84 19.41
C LEU A 203 -10.75 -2.54 20.91
N ALA A 204 -9.98 -3.34 21.63
CA ALA A 204 -9.71 -3.07 23.04
C ALA A 204 -8.83 -1.80 23.16
N LYS A 205 -9.00 -1.05 24.26
CA LYS A 205 -8.28 0.23 24.48
C LYS A 205 -6.76 0.05 24.59
N ASP A 206 -6.30 -1.15 24.89
CA ASP A 206 -4.90 -1.54 25.02
C ASP A 206 -4.23 -1.86 23.67
N ILE A 207 -4.98 -1.87 22.56
CA ILE A 207 -4.42 -2.04 21.23
C ILE A 207 -3.92 -0.68 20.73
N ASN A 208 -2.61 -0.50 20.85
CA ASN A 208 -1.93 0.73 20.45
C ASN A 208 -0.66 0.37 19.65
N PHE A 209 -0.56 0.93 18.45
CA PHE A 209 0.61 0.75 17.57
C PHE A 209 1.84 1.54 18.04
N GLY A 210 1.68 2.38 19.05
CA GLY A 210 2.72 3.34 19.46
C GLY A 210 2.84 4.51 18.48
N LYS A 211 3.86 5.31 18.69
CA LYS A 211 4.34 6.30 17.73
C LYS A 211 5.53 5.73 17.00
N ILE A 212 5.60 5.94 15.71
CA ILE A 212 6.69 5.53 14.84
C ILE A 212 7.36 6.79 14.35
N GLU A 213 8.63 6.96 14.69
CA GLU A 213 9.45 8.03 14.16
C GLU A 213 9.92 7.64 12.75
N VAL A 214 9.42 8.36 11.76
CA VAL A 214 9.76 8.18 10.36
C VAL A 214 10.93 9.09 10.04
N ASP A 215 12.11 8.55 10.17
CA ASP A 215 13.38 9.22 9.87
C ASP A 215 13.94 8.84 8.50
N LYS A 216 13.37 7.82 7.86
CA LYS A 216 13.82 7.27 6.58
C LYS A 216 12.68 6.74 5.74
N LEU A 217 12.86 6.75 4.42
CA LEU A 217 11.97 6.17 3.45
C LEU A 217 12.66 5.08 2.65
N TYR A 218 11.91 4.09 2.21
CA TYR A 218 12.40 2.93 1.46
C TYR A 218 11.85 2.96 0.03
N LEU A 219 12.71 2.75 -0.95
CA LEU A 219 12.32 2.36 -2.31
C LEU A 219 12.49 0.84 -2.39
N CYS A 220 11.42 0.13 -2.69
CA CYS A 220 11.40 -1.33 -2.70
C CYS A 220 10.89 -1.87 -4.04
N GLY A 221 11.41 -3.05 -4.42
CA GLY A 221 10.80 -3.93 -5.41
C GLY A 221 9.62 -4.70 -4.81
N MET A 222 8.88 -5.42 -5.65
CA MET A 222 7.69 -6.18 -5.21
C MET A 222 8.01 -7.56 -4.63
N SER A 223 9.24 -8.04 -4.73
CA SER A 223 9.65 -9.34 -4.16
C SER A 223 9.85 -9.25 -2.66
N THR A 224 9.41 -10.27 -1.94
CA THR A 224 9.66 -10.49 -0.51
C THR A 224 10.65 -11.63 -0.25
N ASP A 225 11.32 -12.11 -1.28
CA ASP A 225 12.37 -13.13 -1.17
C ASP A 225 13.67 -12.50 -0.69
N THR A 226 13.73 -12.24 0.62
CA THR A 226 14.82 -11.56 1.33
C THR A 226 15.05 -12.21 2.67
N ASP A 227 16.27 -12.09 3.23
CA ASP A 227 16.67 -12.72 4.48
C ASP A 227 15.85 -12.26 5.69
N ASP A 228 15.39 -10.99 5.70
CA ASP A 228 14.58 -10.40 6.78
C ASP A 228 13.06 -10.51 6.54
N GLY A 229 12.63 -11.14 5.43
CA GLY A 229 11.24 -11.30 5.05
C GLY A 229 10.54 -10.01 4.63
N PHE A 230 11.24 -8.87 4.59
CA PHE A 230 10.71 -7.63 4.05
C PHE A 230 10.80 -7.62 2.51
N TYR A 231 10.34 -6.58 1.88
CA TYR A 231 10.48 -6.38 0.44
C TYR A 231 11.93 -6.12 0.04
N GLN A 232 12.30 -6.48 -1.19
CA GLN A 232 13.63 -6.20 -1.74
C GLN A 232 13.90 -4.70 -1.72
N VAL A 233 14.78 -4.24 -0.85
CA VAL A 233 15.13 -2.83 -0.70
C VAL A 233 16.11 -2.42 -1.79
N VAL A 234 15.71 -1.47 -2.63
CA VAL A 234 16.57 -0.84 -3.66
C VAL A 234 17.44 0.25 -3.03
N CYS A 235 16.82 1.13 -2.24
CA CYS A 235 17.56 2.12 -1.48
C CYS A 235 16.77 2.58 -0.25
N VAL A 236 17.52 3.07 0.74
CA VAL A 236 16.98 3.76 1.92
C VAL A 236 17.46 5.20 1.88
N VAL A 237 16.56 6.13 2.10
CA VAL A 237 16.89 7.57 2.13
C VAL A 237 16.50 8.15 3.48
N GLN A 238 17.51 8.66 4.19
CA GLN A 238 17.32 9.33 5.48
C GLN A 238 16.68 10.70 5.26
N LEU A 239 15.72 11.08 6.09
CA LEU A 239 15.17 12.42 6.12
C LEU A 239 16.18 13.39 6.75
N PRO A 240 16.22 14.66 6.30
CA PRO A 240 17.14 15.63 6.88
C PRO A 240 16.84 15.88 8.36
N ASN A 241 17.87 15.86 9.19
CA ASN A 241 17.78 16.41 10.54
C ASN A 241 17.88 17.94 10.41
N VAL A 242 16.86 18.64 10.84
CA VAL A 242 16.83 20.12 10.88
C VAL A 242 17.43 20.61 12.16
#